data_94d47bf2b3140af7bbecb2275996f4aa
#
_entry.id   94d47bf2b3140af7bbecb2275996f4aa
#
_cell.length_a   1.000
_cell.length_b   1.000
_cell.length_c   1.000
_cell.angle_alpha   90.00
_cell.angle_beta   90.00
_cell.angle_gamma   90.00
#
_symmetry.space_group_name_H-M   'P 1'
#
loop_
_entity.id
_entity.type
_entity.pdbx_description
1 polymer ?
#
loop_
_entity_poly.entity_id
_entity_poly.type
_entity_poly.pdbx_seq_one_letter_code
_entity_poly.pdbx_strand_id
1 'polypeptide(L)'
;MKADLSRATFDKARRYRSVRMQQGRVQLDADFNEQQDILNHRIEIETRDSLGPVAVPIDNPGFGLTPAGTDLSISAGRLYVDGLLCENPAATTVANQPDLPDTASPVLPAGASLLPLPLVGVTT
;
A
#
# COMPACT_ATOMS: atom_id res chain seq x y z
N MET A 1 -12.62 4.96 -9.09
CA MET A 1 -12.76 6.43 -9.22
C MET A 1 -13.07 6.72 -10.69
N LYS A 2 -14.16 7.43 -10.97
CA LYS A 2 -14.41 7.97 -12.31
C LYS A 2 -13.81 9.38 -12.34
N ALA A 3 -12.76 9.56 -13.11
CA ALA A 3 -12.12 10.86 -13.31
C ALA A 3 -12.07 11.12 -14.82
N ASP A 4 -12.23 12.40 -15.21
CA ASP A 4 -11.98 12.85 -16.57
C ASP A 4 -10.47 13.01 -16.74
N LEU A 5 -9.82 11.89 -17.03
CA LEU A 5 -8.38 11.84 -17.24
C LEU A 5 -8.08 12.05 -18.71
N SER A 6 -7.09 12.87 -18.97
CA SER A 6 -6.47 12.99 -20.28
C SER A 6 -5.91 11.66 -20.73
N ARG A 7 -5.59 11.54 -22.00
CA ARG A 7 -5.06 10.33 -22.60
C ARG A 7 -3.88 9.74 -21.79
N ALA A 8 -4.01 8.51 -21.33
CA ALA A 8 -2.92 7.77 -20.70
C ALA A 8 -1.93 7.30 -21.77
N THR A 9 -0.70 7.74 -21.67
CA THR A 9 0.37 7.43 -22.67
C THR A 9 1.46 6.54 -22.10
N PHE A 10 1.50 6.33 -20.78
CA PHE A 10 2.49 5.47 -20.16
C PHE A 10 2.36 4.02 -20.63
N ASP A 11 3.49 3.47 -21.09
CA ASP A 11 3.63 2.07 -21.48
C ASP A 11 5.01 1.56 -21.06
N LYS A 12 5.05 0.65 -20.10
CA LYS A 12 6.29 0.05 -19.59
C LYS A 12 7.12 -0.63 -20.66
N ALA A 13 6.49 -1.13 -21.74
CA ALA A 13 7.18 -1.81 -22.82
C ALA A 13 8.07 -0.85 -23.64
N ARG A 14 7.74 0.42 -23.67
CA ARG A 14 8.54 1.46 -24.35
C ARG A 14 9.82 1.79 -23.62
N ARG A 15 9.94 1.47 -22.32
CA ARG A 15 11.14 1.66 -21.50
C ARG A 15 11.63 3.11 -21.46
N TYR A 16 10.73 4.07 -21.53
CA TYR A 16 11.09 5.47 -21.41
C TYR A 16 11.55 5.78 -19.99
N ARG A 17 12.61 6.57 -19.89
CA ARG A 17 13.19 7.01 -18.62
C ARG A 17 12.56 8.30 -18.11
N SER A 18 12.15 9.18 -18.99
CA SER A 18 11.56 10.47 -18.65
C SER A 18 10.90 11.12 -19.85
N VAL A 19 9.95 12.00 -19.57
CA VAL A 19 9.41 12.94 -20.56
C VAL A 19 10.25 14.22 -20.54
N ARG A 20 10.61 14.72 -21.72
CA ARG A 20 11.39 15.97 -21.87
C ARG A 20 10.52 17.07 -22.44
N MET A 21 10.39 18.15 -21.69
CA MET A 21 9.72 19.36 -22.14
C MET A 21 10.61 20.19 -23.04
N GLN A 22 10.03 20.79 -24.08
CA GLN A 22 10.71 21.72 -24.97
C GLN A 22 10.29 23.14 -24.65
N GLN A 23 11.22 24.06 -24.64
CA GLN A 23 10.92 25.49 -24.46
C GLN A 23 10.02 25.99 -25.58
N GLY A 24 9.01 26.80 -25.23
CA GLY A 24 8.08 27.40 -26.19
C GLY A 24 7.00 26.46 -26.74
N ARG A 25 6.90 25.23 -26.21
CA ARG A 25 5.81 24.31 -26.52
C ARG A 25 4.81 24.20 -25.38
N VAL A 26 3.54 24.00 -25.72
CA VAL A 26 2.49 23.76 -24.72
C VAL A 26 2.70 22.40 -24.09
N GLN A 27 2.71 22.36 -22.76
CA GLN A 27 2.70 21.12 -21.99
C GLN A 27 1.27 20.56 -21.99
N LEU A 28 1.18 19.27 -22.33
CA LEU A 28 -0.09 18.53 -22.22
C LEU A 28 -0.19 17.82 -20.88
N ASP A 29 -1.42 17.67 -20.37
CA ASP A 29 -1.69 16.89 -19.16
C ASP A 29 -1.15 15.47 -19.28
N ALA A 30 -1.26 14.88 -20.49
CA ALA A 30 -0.74 13.56 -20.78
C ALA A 30 0.78 13.46 -20.58
N ASP A 31 1.54 14.49 -20.91
CA ASP A 31 3.02 14.52 -20.76
C ASP A 31 3.40 14.54 -19.27
N PHE A 32 2.67 15.34 -18.47
CA PHE A 32 2.87 15.39 -17.03
C PHE A 32 2.52 14.06 -16.35
N ASN A 33 1.37 13.50 -16.69
CA ASN A 33 0.93 12.22 -16.14
C ASN A 33 1.88 11.08 -16.50
N GLU A 34 2.35 11.03 -17.77
CA GLU A 34 3.33 10.02 -18.20
C GLU A 34 4.65 10.13 -17.42
N GLN A 35 5.13 11.35 -17.15
CA GLN A 35 6.32 11.55 -16.33
C GLN A 35 6.13 11.02 -14.90
N GLN A 36 4.97 11.26 -14.28
CA GLN A 36 4.65 10.74 -12.96
C GLN A 36 4.56 9.21 -12.95
N ASP A 37 3.90 8.63 -13.94
CA ASP A 37 3.74 7.18 -14.07
C ASP A 37 5.09 6.47 -14.25
N ILE A 38 6.01 7.06 -15.04
CA ILE A 38 7.39 6.55 -15.20
C ILE A 38 8.12 6.52 -13.85
N LEU A 39 8.03 7.62 -13.07
CA LEU A 39 8.69 7.71 -11.77
C LEU A 39 8.09 6.76 -10.74
N ASN A 40 6.77 6.71 -10.66
CA ASN A 40 6.05 5.82 -9.73
C ASN A 40 6.38 4.36 -10.04
N HIS A 41 6.29 3.96 -11.29
CA HIS A 41 6.64 2.61 -11.71
C HIS A 41 8.07 2.22 -11.32
N ARG A 42 9.03 3.13 -11.51
CA ARG A 42 10.41 2.88 -11.11
C ARG A 42 10.55 2.70 -9.60
N ILE A 43 9.95 3.59 -8.81
CA ILE A 43 10.03 3.54 -7.34
C ILE A 43 9.39 2.25 -6.82
N GLU A 44 8.22 1.88 -7.33
CA GLU A 44 7.50 0.67 -6.94
C GLU A 44 8.31 -0.59 -7.23
N ILE A 45 8.85 -0.71 -8.43
CA ILE A 45 9.67 -1.87 -8.81
C ILE A 45 10.98 -1.92 -8.01
N GLU A 46 11.67 -0.79 -7.84
CA GLU A 46 12.90 -0.73 -7.04
C GLU A 46 12.65 -1.11 -5.58
N THR A 47 11.55 -0.64 -5.00
CA THR A 47 11.13 -0.99 -3.64
C THR A 47 10.79 -2.48 -3.53
N ARG A 48 10.00 -2.99 -4.46
CA ARG A 48 9.65 -4.41 -4.52
C ARG A 48 10.86 -5.34 -4.66
N ASP A 49 11.79 -4.98 -5.57
CA ASP A 49 12.98 -5.79 -5.82
C ASP A 49 13.96 -5.76 -4.63
N SER A 50 13.98 -4.65 -3.88
CA SER A 50 14.85 -4.47 -2.72
C SER A 50 14.27 -5.07 -1.44
N LEU A 51 12.97 -4.92 -1.20
CA LEU A 51 12.29 -5.30 0.04
C LEU A 51 11.46 -6.58 -0.08
N GLY A 52 11.15 -7.00 -1.31
CA GLY A 52 10.24 -8.11 -1.57
C GLY A 52 8.76 -7.69 -1.64
N PRO A 53 7.84 -8.66 -1.79
CA PRO A 53 6.43 -8.37 -2.00
C PRO A 53 5.73 -7.76 -0.78
N VAL A 54 6.22 -8.03 0.43
CA VAL A 54 5.72 -7.45 1.68
C VAL A 54 6.89 -7.18 2.61
N ALA A 55 6.96 -5.97 3.15
CA ALA A 55 7.99 -5.59 4.10
C ALA A 55 7.47 -4.59 5.14
N VAL A 56 7.98 -4.72 6.36
CA VAL A 56 7.72 -3.77 7.45
C VAL A 56 9.03 -3.15 7.93
N PRO A 57 9.07 -1.84 8.22
CA PRO A 57 10.25 -1.20 8.82
C PRO A 57 10.50 -1.75 10.23
N ILE A 58 11.76 -1.91 10.60
CA ILE A 58 12.15 -2.34 11.94
C ILE A 58 11.73 -1.32 13.00
N ASP A 59 11.92 -0.03 12.70
CA ASP A 59 11.70 1.05 13.67
C ASP A 59 10.23 1.43 13.84
N ASN A 60 9.37 1.15 12.86
CA ASN A 60 7.97 1.51 12.90
C ASN A 60 7.11 0.49 12.13
N PRO A 61 7.06 -0.77 12.59
CA PRO A 61 6.25 -1.79 11.97
C PRO A 61 4.77 -1.47 12.14
N GLY A 62 4.03 -1.44 11.03
CA GLY A 62 2.59 -1.17 11.03
C GLY A 62 1.77 -2.39 10.67
N PHE A 63 0.44 -2.23 10.85
CA PHE A 63 -0.57 -3.24 10.49
C PHE A 63 -0.44 -4.58 11.23
N GLY A 64 0.25 -4.59 12.38
CA GLY A 64 0.25 -5.76 13.27
C GLY A 64 -1.15 -6.01 13.82
N LEU A 65 -1.63 -7.24 13.71
CA LEU A 65 -2.96 -7.64 14.17
C LEU A 65 -2.84 -8.27 15.54
N THR A 66 -3.59 -7.74 16.52
CA THR A 66 -3.68 -8.31 17.86
C THR A 66 -5.14 -8.45 18.28
N PRO A 67 -5.49 -9.52 19.03
CA PRO A 67 -6.86 -9.67 19.54
C PRO A 67 -7.24 -8.53 20.49
N ALA A 68 -8.44 -7.98 20.31
CA ALA A 68 -9.02 -6.95 21.16
C ALA A 68 -10.46 -7.35 21.54
N GLY A 69 -10.60 -8.31 22.44
CA GLY A 69 -11.90 -8.90 22.79
C GLY A 69 -12.50 -9.69 21.63
N THR A 70 -13.64 -9.25 21.12
CA THR A 70 -14.31 -9.83 19.92
C THR A 70 -13.87 -9.17 18.61
N ASP A 71 -12.92 -8.24 18.67
CA ASP A 71 -12.41 -7.48 17.55
C ASP A 71 -10.89 -7.67 17.39
N LEU A 72 -10.32 -7.16 16.31
CA LEU A 72 -8.89 -7.15 16.03
C LEU A 72 -8.38 -5.72 16.07
N SER A 73 -7.35 -5.47 16.86
CA SER A 73 -6.61 -4.22 16.84
C SER A 73 -5.57 -4.25 15.72
N ILE A 74 -5.48 -3.14 15.00
CA ILE A 74 -4.51 -2.90 13.92
C ILE A 74 -3.52 -1.85 14.42
N SER A 75 -2.23 -2.19 14.48
CA SER A 75 -1.23 -1.25 14.99
C SER A 75 -0.95 -0.11 14.01
N ALA A 76 -0.60 1.05 14.56
CA ALA A 76 -0.07 2.16 13.78
C ALA A 76 1.32 1.82 13.24
N GLY A 77 1.70 2.45 12.13
CA GLY A 77 3.01 2.31 11.50
C GLY A 77 2.91 2.18 10.00
N ARG A 78 3.96 1.62 9.40
CA ARG A 78 4.09 1.52 7.94
C ARG A 78 4.25 0.07 7.50
N LEU A 79 3.76 -0.20 6.30
CA LEU A 79 3.87 -1.48 5.61
C LEU A 79 4.09 -1.19 4.13
N TYR A 80 4.97 -1.93 3.49
CA TYR A 80 5.13 -1.91 2.04
C TYR A 80 4.50 -3.17 1.46
N VAL A 81 3.63 -3.00 0.49
CA VAL A 81 2.97 -4.09 -0.23
C VAL A 81 3.20 -3.91 -1.71
N ASP A 82 3.90 -4.84 -2.33
CA ASP A 82 4.24 -4.84 -3.75
C ASP A 82 4.91 -3.54 -4.23
N GLY A 83 5.73 -2.94 -3.36
CA GLY A 83 6.40 -1.67 -3.59
C GLY A 83 5.60 -0.42 -3.21
N LEU A 84 4.34 -0.57 -2.84
CA LEU A 84 3.47 0.54 -2.42
C LEU A 84 3.59 0.79 -0.92
N LEU A 85 3.73 2.04 -0.55
CA LEU A 85 3.73 2.44 0.85
C LEU A 85 2.29 2.51 1.38
N CYS A 86 2.03 1.76 2.45
CA CYS A 86 0.81 1.83 3.23
C CYS A 86 1.12 2.41 4.61
N GLU A 87 0.36 3.41 5.04
CA GLU A 87 0.55 4.07 6.33
C GLU A 87 -0.72 4.02 7.18
N ASN A 88 -0.54 3.67 8.44
CA ASN A 88 -1.59 3.76 9.45
C ASN A 88 -1.13 4.73 10.54
N PRO A 89 -1.67 5.96 10.60
CA PRO A 89 -1.18 6.99 11.51
C PRO A 89 -1.53 6.74 12.97
N ALA A 90 -2.59 5.97 13.24
CA ALA A 90 -3.04 5.67 14.60
C ALA A 90 -3.56 4.23 14.69
N ALA A 91 -3.33 3.60 15.83
CA ALA A 91 -3.91 2.28 16.09
C ALA A 91 -5.46 2.36 16.03
N THR A 92 -6.05 1.39 15.38
CA THR A 92 -7.50 1.28 15.21
C THR A 92 -7.94 -0.18 15.38
N THR A 93 -9.23 -0.44 15.33
CA THR A 93 -9.76 -1.80 15.28
C THR A 93 -10.42 -2.06 13.93
N VAL A 94 -10.60 -3.32 13.58
CA VAL A 94 -11.28 -3.67 12.32
C VAL A 94 -12.69 -3.11 12.29
N ALA A 95 -13.39 -3.12 13.44
CA ALA A 95 -14.74 -2.56 13.55
C ALA A 95 -14.80 -1.04 13.41
N ASN A 96 -13.72 -0.32 13.75
CA ASN A 96 -13.69 1.15 13.78
C ASN A 96 -12.91 1.79 12.62
N GLN A 97 -12.41 0.99 11.68
CA GLN A 97 -11.68 1.56 10.56
C GLN A 97 -12.61 2.35 9.63
N PRO A 98 -12.21 3.56 9.18
CA PRO A 98 -13.11 4.45 8.44
C PRO A 98 -13.43 3.96 7.02
N ASP A 99 -12.57 3.11 6.45
CA ASP A 99 -12.67 2.69 5.05
C ASP A 99 -13.47 1.40 4.84
N LEU A 100 -13.89 0.73 5.91
CA LEU A 100 -14.73 -0.45 5.84
C LEU A 100 -16.20 -0.08 6.15
N PRO A 101 -17.07 -0.03 5.16
CA PRO A 101 -18.48 0.15 5.41
C PRO A 101 -19.07 -1.11 6.09
N ASP A 102 -19.92 -0.90 7.06
CA ASP A 102 -20.69 -1.95 7.75
C ASP A 102 -19.87 -2.95 8.59
N THR A 103 -19.36 -2.47 9.69
CA THR A 103 -18.64 -3.25 10.70
C THR A 103 -19.52 -3.77 11.84
N ALA A 104 -20.84 -3.85 11.63
CA ALA A 104 -21.80 -4.23 12.66
C ALA A 104 -21.69 -5.71 13.11
N SER A 105 -20.98 -6.55 12.38
CA SER A 105 -20.75 -7.94 12.74
C SER A 105 -19.43 -8.10 13.49
N PRO A 106 -19.39 -8.85 14.58
CA PRO A 106 -18.15 -9.15 15.26
C PRO A 106 -17.20 -9.87 14.30
N VAL A 107 -15.96 -9.42 14.22
CA VAL A 107 -14.93 -9.98 13.35
C VAL A 107 -14.62 -11.43 13.72
N LEU A 108 -14.77 -11.75 15.00
CA LEU A 108 -14.60 -13.10 15.52
C LEU A 108 -15.92 -13.62 16.07
N PRO A 109 -16.36 -14.82 15.71
CA PRO A 109 -17.53 -15.43 16.32
C PRO A 109 -17.31 -15.62 17.84
N ALA A 110 -18.37 -15.53 18.61
CA ALA A 110 -18.33 -15.73 20.07
C ALA A 110 -17.65 -17.07 20.40
N GLY A 111 -16.59 -17.02 21.20
CA GLY A 111 -15.80 -18.20 21.57
C GLY A 111 -14.63 -18.54 20.62
N ALA A 112 -14.44 -17.80 19.55
CA ALA A 112 -13.24 -17.93 18.74
C ALA A 112 -12.04 -17.34 19.49
N SER A 113 -10.99 -18.14 19.66
CA SER A 113 -9.69 -17.70 20.13
C SER A 113 -8.76 -17.65 18.93
N LEU A 114 -8.11 -16.53 18.72
CA LEU A 114 -6.94 -16.50 17.85
C LEU A 114 -5.82 -17.24 18.60
N LEU A 115 -5.68 -18.51 18.31
CA LEU A 115 -4.45 -19.22 18.68
C LEU A 115 -3.30 -18.47 17.99
N PRO A 116 -2.20 -18.16 18.71
CA PRO A 116 -1.04 -17.62 18.05
C PRO A 116 -0.67 -18.59 16.93
N LEU A 117 -0.70 -18.09 15.68
CA LEU A 117 -0.15 -18.85 14.56
C LEU A 117 1.27 -19.24 14.97
N PRO A 118 1.63 -20.52 14.92
CA PRO A 118 3.01 -20.89 15.18
C PRO A 118 3.86 -20.11 14.19
N LEU A 119 4.74 -19.27 14.70
CA LEU A 119 5.80 -18.67 13.91
C LEU A 119 6.50 -19.85 13.25
N VAL A 120 6.28 -20.02 11.96
CA VAL A 120 7.01 -21.01 11.15
C VAL A 120 8.47 -20.65 11.33
N GLY A 121 9.19 -21.54 11.99
CA GLY A 121 10.47 -21.27 12.59
C GLY A 121 11.47 -20.68 11.61
N VAL A 122 12.06 -19.59 12.03
CA VAL A 122 13.45 -19.29 11.70
C VAL A 122 14.27 -20.30 12.49
N THR A 123 14.58 -21.41 11.88
CA THR A 123 15.66 -22.28 12.37
C THR A 123 16.97 -21.58 12.05
N THR A 124 17.67 -21.21 13.10
CA THR A 124 19.08 -20.82 13.08
C THR A 124 19.95 -21.87 12.38
#